data_ea653577a9f81c96d44fc95c351b58a6
#
_entry.id   ea653577a9f81c96d44fc95c351b58a6
#
_cell.length_a   1.000
_cell.length_b   1.000
_cell.length_c   1.000
_cell.angle_alpha   90.00
_cell.angle_beta   90.00
_cell.angle_gamma   90.00
#
_symmetry.space_group_name_H-M   'P 1'
#
loop_
_entity.id
_entity.type
_entity.pdbx_description
1 polymer ?
#
loop_
_entity_poly.entity_id
_entity_poly.type
_entity_poly.pdbx_seq_one_letter_code
_entity_poly.pdbx_strand_id
1 'polypeptide(L)'
;ALLPAADPDQVPAEPEMKIALVGRRNVGKSTFINTLIQSERMIVSEVPGTTRDSVDVRFEMDGKSFLAIDTPGLRKTKSVRSDLDFYSMQRAQRSIRRADVVLMLFDAAEPISQVDKHLCQYILQQYKPCVLVVNKWDLVVKQTPTSAWVDYLRQTFPTLWYVPIAFITGQTGKNMRALLSHAQMLYKQSLSRIGTSDLNRLVRQVLELHPPPLHKNRRPRVYYATQVGTQPPTIVLMCNMPQAFAPDYRRYLMGVLRDQLSFGEVPIKMFLHR
;
A
#
# COMPACT_ATOMS: atom_id res chain seq x y z
N ALA A 1 -25.07 -11.99 39.92
CA ALA A 1 -24.26 -10.79 39.74
C ALA A 1 -24.47 -10.31 38.32
N LEU A 2 -25.15 -9.15 38.14
CA LEU A 2 -25.34 -8.50 36.85
C LEU A 2 -23.98 -7.88 36.45
N LEU A 3 -23.52 -8.20 35.25
CA LEU A 3 -22.37 -7.51 34.65
C LEU A 3 -22.69 -6.00 34.54
N PRO A 4 -21.77 -5.11 34.90
CA PRO A 4 -21.99 -3.69 34.73
C PRO A 4 -22.26 -3.39 33.26
N ALA A 5 -23.26 -2.57 32.98
CA ALA A 5 -23.55 -2.09 31.63
C ALA A 5 -22.33 -1.39 31.08
N ALA A 6 -21.91 -1.78 29.86
CA ALA A 6 -20.83 -1.10 29.15
C ALA A 6 -21.21 0.38 28.99
N ASP A 7 -20.30 1.26 29.41
CA ASP A 7 -20.44 2.69 29.28
C ASP A 7 -20.56 3.06 27.78
N PRO A 8 -21.67 3.66 27.33
CA PRO A 8 -21.87 3.99 25.92
C PRO A 8 -20.84 4.95 25.35
N ASP A 9 -20.10 5.67 26.21
CA ASP A 9 -19.00 6.58 25.82
C ASP A 9 -17.66 5.87 25.60
N GLN A 10 -17.57 4.55 25.83
CA GLN A 10 -16.36 3.74 25.61
C GLN A 10 -16.37 2.93 24.31
N VAL A 11 -17.19 3.26 23.32
CA VAL A 11 -17.01 2.70 21.98
C VAL A 11 -15.66 3.18 21.45
N PRO A 12 -14.66 2.29 21.24
CA PRO A 12 -13.36 2.70 20.74
C PRO A 12 -13.57 3.40 19.42
N ALA A 13 -13.11 4.65 19.29
CA ALA A 13 -13.16 5.38 18.04
C ALA A 13 -12.59 4.47 16.91
N GLU A 14 -13.25 4.42 15.75
CA GLU A 14 -12.75 3.62 14.64
C GLU A 14 -11.31 4.04 14.31
N PRO A 15 -10.39 3.10 14.04
CA PRO A 15 -9.03 3.45 13.69
C PRO A 15 -9.01 4.28 12.41
N GLU A 16 -8.25 5.37 12.39
CA GLU A 16 -8.17 6.24 11.23
C GLU A 16 -7.60 5.53 10.00
N MET A 17 -6.66 4.60 10.18
CA MET A 17 -6.02 3.86 9.09
C MET A 17 -5.64 2.42 9.50
N LYS A 18 -5.93 1.46 8.61
CA LYS A 18 -5.57 0.05 8.76
C LYS A 18 -4.28 -0.23 7.99
N ILE A 19 -3.25 -0.74 8.70
CA ILE A 19 -1.93 -1.04 8.14
C ILE A 19 -1.69 -2.55 8.14
N ALA A 20 -1.29 -3.11 7.00
CA ALA A 20 -0.75 -4.47 6.95
C ALA A 20 0.77 -4.46 6.82
N LEU A 21 1.47 -5.22 7.67
CA LEU A 21 2.88 -5.50 7.52
C LEU A 21 3.03 -6.87 6.85
N VAL A 22 3.56 -6.87 5.64
CA VAL A 22 3.75 -8.08 4.85
C VAL A 22 5.20 -8.25 4.42
N GLY A 23 5.58 -9.46 4.12
CA GLY A 23 6.95 -9.83 3.74
C GLY A 23 7.25 -11.25 4.24
N ARG A 24 8.32 -11.83 3.73
CA ARG A 24 8.74 -13.18 4.09
C ARG A 24 9.04 -13.33 5.59
N ARG A 25 9.32 -14.54 6.01
CA ARG A 25 9.71 -14.84 7.39
C ARG A 25 11.02 -14.11 7.73
N ASN A 26 11.18 -13.69 8.99
CA ASN A 26 12.38 -13.07 9.57
C ASN A 26 12.79 -11.69 9.01
N VAL A 27 11.97 -11.05 8.15
CA VAL A 27 12.25 -9.66 7.67
C VAL A 27 12.07 -8.60 8.76
N GLY A 28 11.62 -8.98 9.97
CA GLY A 28 11.49 -8.06 11.11
C GLY A 28 10.11 -7.52 11.38
N LYS A 29 9.03 -8.14 10.86
CA LYS A 29 7.63 -7.71 11.13
C LYS A 29 7.30 -7.64 12.61
N SER A 30 7.59 -8.71 13.36
CA SER A 30 7.34 -8.76 14.81
C SER A 30 8.21 -7.76 15.57
N THR A 31 9.47 -7.60 15.18
CA THR A 31 10.36 -6.60 15.76
C THR A 31 9.82 -5.20 15.56
N PHE A 32 9.36 -4.87 14.35
CA PHE A 32 8.74 -3.59 14.03
C PHE A 32 7.55 -3.29 14.98
N ILE A 33 6.62 -4.23 15.13
CA ILE A 33 5.48 -4.07 16.01
C ILE A 33 5.91 -3.93 17.48
N ASN A 34 6.85 -4.78 17.96
CA ASN A 34 7.32 -4.70 19.33
C ASN A 34 7.99 -3.35 19.63
N THR A 35 8.79 -2.83 18.70
CA THR A 35 9.43 -1.51 18.85
C THR A 35 8.38 -0.40 18.87
N LEU A 36 7.32 -0.50 18.07
CA LEU A 36 6.19 0.42 18.14
C LEU A 36 5.52 0.39 19.52
N ILE A 37 5.22 -0.80 20.04
CA ILE A 37 4.55 -0.99 21.34
C ILE A 37 5.41 -0.43 22.50
N GLN A 38 6.73 -0.56 22.41
CA GLN A 38 7.68 -0.11 23.45
C GLN A 38 7.98 1.38 23.39
N SER A 39 7.59 2.10 22.34
CA SER A 39 7.84 3.53 22.25
C SER A 39 6.93 4.31 23.23
N GLU A 40 7.51 5.15 24.08
CA GLU A 40 6.84 5.89 25.19
C GLU A 40 5.66 6.80 24.77
N ARG A 41 5.45 6.96 23.47
CA ARG A 41 4.43 7.85 22.91
C ARG A 41 3.25 7.13 22.25
N MET A 42 3.15 5.82 22.46
CA MET A 42 2.08 5.01 21.85
C MET A 42 1.19 4.37 22.92
N ILE A 43 -0.09 4.64 22.81
CA ILE A 43 -1.14 3.93 23.57
C ILE A 43 -1.49 2.70 22.73
N VAL A 44 -1.27 1.52 23.29
CA VAL A 44 -1.52 0.25 22.59
C VAL A 44 -2.67 -0.50 23.26
N SER A 45 -3.61 -0.95 22.47
CA SER A 45 -4.66 -1.87 22.89
C SER A 45 -4.79 -3.04 21.93
N GLU A 46 -4.89 -4.26 22.47
CA GLU A 46 -5.22 -5.43 21.67
C GLU A 46 -6.71 -5.38 21.32
N VAL A 47 -7.01 -5.46 20.03
CA VAL A 47 -8.40 -5.64 19.60
C VAL A 47 -8.61 -7.14 19.38
N PRO A 48 -9.54 -7.80 20.09
CA PRO A 48 -9.85 -9.20 19.85
C PRO A 48 -10.24 -9.40 18.38
N GLY A 49 -9.37 -10.06 17.64
CA GLY A 49 -9.55 -10.27 16.21
C GLY A 49 -10.54 -11.38 15.91
N THR A 50 -11.07 -11.38 14.73
CA THR A 50 -12.09 -12.30 14.20
C THR A 50 -11.55 -13.69 13.85
N THR A 51 -10.27 -14.00 14.10
CA THR A 51 -9.66 -15.30 13.82
C THR A 51 -8.81 -15.80 15.00
N ARG A 52 -8.85 -17.10 15.26
CA ARG A 52 -8.23 -17.81 16.39
C ARG A 52 -6.72 -17.63 16.53
N ASP A 53 -6.02 -17.16 15.47
CA ASP A 53 -4.56 -17.16 15.33
C ASP A 53 -3.94 -15.79 15.02
N SER A 54 -4.69 -14.71 14.92
CA SER A 54 -4.19 -13.37 14.61
C SER A 54 -4.73 -12.31 15.56
N VAL A 55 -3.87 -11.36 15.92
CA VAL A 55 -4.23 -10.24 16.79
C VAL A 55 -4.04 -8.96 15.96
N ASP A 56 -5.07 -8.14 15.91
CA ASP A 56 -4.96 -6.78 15.39
C ASP A 56 -4.50 -5.87 16.55
N VAL A 57 -3.54 -5.01 16.30
CA VAL A 57 -2.95 -4.12 17.32
C VAL A 57 -3.30 -2.69 17.00
N ARG A 58 -4.03 -2.05 17.89
CA ARG A 58 -4.30 -0.62 17.82
C ARG A 58 -3.17 0.15 18.49
N PHE A 59 -2.71 1.20 17.83
CA PHE A 59 -1.73 2.13 18.38
C PHE A 59 -2.06 3.57 17.98
N GLU A 60 -1.61 4.51 18.78
CA GLU A 60 -1.79 5.94 18.52
C GLU A 60 -0.44 6.62 18.30
N MET A 61 -0.36 7.49 17.33
CA MET A 61 0.80 8.32 17.04
C MET A 61 0.33 9.72 16.64
N ASP A 62 0.86 10.73 17.32
CA ASP A 62 0.52 12.15 17.06
C ASP A 62 -1.00 12.42 17.12
N GLY A 63 -1.71 11.79 18.09
CA GLY A 63 -3.15 11.93 18.29
C GLY A 63 -4.02 11.22 17.24
N LYS A 64 -3.45 10.32 16.45
CA LYS A 64 -4.13 9.53 15.42
C LYS A 64 -4.06 8.07 15.72
N SER A 65 -5.18 7.38 15.50
CA SER A 65 -5.33 5.95 15.76
C SER A 65 -5.07 5.12 14.51
N PHE A 66 -4.30 4.05 14.68
CA PHE A 66 -3.93 3.10 13.64
C PHE A 66 -4.26 1.68 14.09
N LEU A 67 -4.57 0.82 13.13
CA LEU A 67 -4.77 -0.59 13.35
C LEU A 67 -3.78 -1.42 12.53
N ALA A 68 -2.77 -1.99 13.17
CA ALA A 68 -1.91 -2.99 12.53
C ALA A 68 -2.64 -4.32 12.46
N ILE A 69 -2.91 -4.79 11.23
CA ILE A 69 -3.72 -5.97 10.97
C ILE A 69 -2.86 -7.23 10.98
N ASP A 70 -3.39 -8.28 11.59
CA ASP A 70 -2.85 -9.65 11.55
C ASP A 70 -1.37 -9.71 11.93
N THR A 71 -1.05 -9.12 13.09
CA THR A 71 0.32 -9.06 13.59
C THR A 71 0.76 -10.43 14.12
N PRO A 72 1.65 -11.16 13.41
CA PRO A 72 2.15 -12.44 13.88
C PRO A 72 3.15 -12.23 15.01
N GLY A 73 3.00 -12.94 16.13
CA GLY A 73 4.05 -13.04 17.14
C GLY A 73 3.78 -12.37 18.49
N LEU A 74 2.63 -11.73 18.73
CA LEU A 74 2.27 -11.26 20.08
C LEU A 74 1.83 -12.39 21.03
N ARG A 75 1.41 -13.53 20.50
CA ARG A 75 1.20 -14.75 21.30
C ARG A 75 2.26 -15.79 20.95
N LYS A 76 2.99 -16.30 21.96
CA LYS A 76 3.85 -17.48 21.86
C LYS A 76 3.00 -18.70 21.53
N THR A 77 2.72 -18.96 20.26
CA THR A 77 2.15 -20.25 19.83
C THR A 77 3.28 -21.18 19.46
N LYS A 78 3.42 -22.27 20.19
CA LYS A 78 4.22 -23.44 19.80
C LYS A 78 3.64 -23.95 18.48
N SER A 79 4.30 -23.71 17.37
CA SER A 79 3.78 -24.10 16.05
C SER A 79 4.48 -25.29 15.46
N VAL A 80 3.68 -26.17 14.93
CA VAL A 80 3.96 -27.38 14.15
C VAL A 80 4.64 -27.04 12.82
N ARG A 81 5.56 -27.89 12.41
CA ARG A 81 6.64 -27.61 11.44
C ARG A 81 6.42 -27.99 9.97
N SER A 82 5.23 -28.13 9.42
CA SER A 82 5.18 -28.67 8.05
C SER A 82 4.38 -27.97 6.95
N ASP A 83 3.44 -27.05 7.26
CA ASP A 83 2.66 -26.36 6.20
C ASP A 83 2.71 -24.81 6.30
N LEU A 84 3.80 -24.29 6.86
CA LEU A 84 3.91 -22.91 7.32
C LEU A 84 3.96 -21.86 6.19
N ASP A 85 4.45 -22.20 5.00
CA ASP A 85 4.62 -21.21 3.93
C ASP A 85 3.30 -20.93 3.20
N PHE A 86 2.48 -21.94 2.97
CA PHE A 86 1.18 -21.76 2.30
C PHE A 86 0.19 -20.98 3.19
N TYR A 87 0.07 -21.35 4.46
CA TYR A 87 -0.75 -20.61 5.42
C TYR A 87 -0.25 -19.18 5.64
N SER A 88 1.06 -18.98 5.62
CA SER A 88 1.68 -17.65 5.71
C SER A 88 1.31 -16.77 4.53
N MET A 89 1.30 -17.29 3.30
CA MET A 89 0.93 -16.56 2.09
C MET A 89 -0.56 -16.19 2.09
N GLN A 90 -1.45 -17.12 2.41
CA GLN A 90 -2.89 -16.84 2.51
C GLN A 90 -3.21 -15.79 3.59
N ARG A 91 -2.50 -15.85 4.72
CA ARG A 91 -2.62 -14.85 5.78
C ARG A 91 -2.19 -13.48 5.27
N ALA A 92 -1.01 -13.38 4.64
CA ALA A 92 -0.54 -12.13 4.06
C ALA A 92 -1.52 -11.56 3.03
N GLN A 93 -2.08 -12.39 2.16
CA GLN A 93 -3.11 -11.96 1.20
C GLN A 93 -4.39 -11.46 1.89
N ARG A 94 -4.82 -12.09 2.98
CA ARG A 94 -5.97 -11.64 3.78
C ARG A 94 -5.68 -10.26 4.39
N SER A 95 -4.50 -10.08 4.98
CA SER A 95 -4.07 -8.81 5.57
C SER A 95 -4.02 -7.70 4.52
N ILE A 96 -3.45 -7.96 3.33
CA ILE A 96 -3.42 -7.02 2.20
C ILE A 96 -4.84 -6.58 1.83
N ARG A 97 -5.80 -7.51 1.71
CA ARG A 97 -7.19 -7.14 1.35
C ARG A 97 -7.84 -6.24 2.39
N ARG A 98 -7.60 -6.48 3.69
CA ARG A 98 -8.20 -5.73 4.81
C ARG A 98 -7.56 -4.37 5.04
N ALA A 99 -6.31 -4.18 4.63
CA ALA A 99 -5.54 -2.96 4.88
C ALA A 99 -5.98 -1.80 3.98
N ASP A 100 -5.77 -0.58 4.48
CA ASP A 100 -5.83 0.66 3.71
C ASP A 100 -4.47 0.95 3.06
N VAL A 101 -3.37 0.68 3.78
CA VAL A 101 -2.00 0.82 3.31
C VAL A 101 -1.20 -0.43 3.67
N VAL A 102 -0.31 -0.85 2.77
CA VAL A 102 0.56 -2.01 2.97
C VAL A 102 2.01 -1.57 3.14
N LEU A 103 2.67 -2.06 4.18
CA LEU A 103 4.12 -1.97 4.35
C LEU A 103 4.74 -3.29 3.91
N MET A 104 5.35 -3.31 2.73
CA MET A 104 6.03 -4.49 2.18
C MET A 104 7.49 -4.49 2.64
N LEU A 105 7.81 -5.35 3.61
CA LEU A 105 9.13 -5.42 4.23
C LEU A 105 10.08 -6.35 3.48
N PHE A 106 11.30 -5.87 3.23
CA PHE A 106 12.45 -6.63 2.74
C PHE A 106 13.55 -6.63 3.78
N ASP A 107 14.36 -7.67 3.80
CA ASP A 107 15.59 -7.74 4.59
C ASP A 107 16.75 -7.16 3.77
N ALA A 108 17.41 -6.12 4.26
CA ALA A 108 18.51 -5.47 3.55
C ALA A 108 19.73 -6.41 3.31
N ALA A 109 19.91 -7.42 4.16
CA ALA A 109 21.03 -8.37 4.07
C ALA A 109 20.75 -9.55 3.13
N GLU A 110 19.56 -9.61 2.52
CA GLU A 110 19.13 -10.80 1.78
C GLU A 110 18.55 -10.40 0.40
N PRO A 111 18.76 -11.22 -0.64
CA PRO A 111 18.19 -10.95 -1.96
C PRO A 111 16.66 -11.07 -1.94
N ILE A 112 16.00 -10.41 -2.90
CA ILE A 112 14.56 -10.50 -3.10
C ILE A 112 14.20 -11.92 -3.57
N SER A 113 13.28 -12.56 -2.83
CA SER A 113 12.82 -13.92 -3.07
C SER A 113 11.60 -13.98 -4.00
N GLN A 114 11.21 -15.19 -4.42
CA GLN A 114 9.96 -15.40 -5.16
C GLN A 114 8.72 -15.07 -4.32
N VAL A 115 8.78 -15.31 -3.00
CA VAL A 115 7.68 -14.92 -2.08
C VAL A 115 7.48 -13.42 -2.09
N ASP A 116 8.55 -12.64 -2.05
CA ASP A 116 8.50 -11.18 -2.10
C ASP A 116 7.88 -10.71 -3.43
N LYS A 117 8.28 -11.32 -4.55
CA LYS A 117 7.71 -11.02 -5.88
C LYS A 117 6.22 -11.31 -5.94
N HIS A 118 5.77 -12.44 -5.41
CA HIS A 118 4.35 -12.80 -5.38
C HIS A 118 3.54 -11.85 -4.50
N LEU A 119 4.08 -11.44 -3.34
CA LEU A 119 3.41 -10.46 -2.47
C LEU A 119 3.28 -9.09 -3.15
N CYS A 120 4.35 -8.58 -3.77
CA CYS A 120 4.30 -7.33 -4.54
C CYS A 120 3.29 -7.39 -5.69
N GLN A 121 3.26 -8.49 -6.42
CA GLN A 121 2.27 -8.71 -7.49
C GLN A 121 0.84 -8.71 -6.93
N TYR A 122 0.62 -9.36 -5.80
CA TYR A 122 -0.70 -9.39 -5.17
C TYR A 122 -1.14 -8.02 -4.67
N ILE A 123 -0.25 -7.23 -4.06
CA ILE A 123 -0.51 -5.84 -3.65
C ILE A 123 -0.96 -5.00 -4.86
N LEU A 124 -0.25 -5.13 -5.99
CA LEU A 124 -0.59 -4.45 -7.24
C LEU A 124 -1.97 -4.85 -7.77
N GLN A 125 -2.28 -6.16 -7.76
CA GLN A 125 -3.59 -6.69 -8.18
C GLN A 125 -4.75 -6.20 -7.31
N GLN A 126 -4.50 -5.97 -6.02
CA GLN A 126 -5.49 -5.43 -5.09
C GLN A 126 -5.56 -3.89 -5.11
N TYR A 127 -4.75 -3.23 -5.93
CA TYR A 127 -4.67 -1.76 -6.00
C TYR A 127 -4.47 -1.10 -4.63
N LYS A 128 -3.66 -1.71 -3.77
CA LYS A 128 -3.40 -1.15 -2.43
C LYS A 128 -2.26 -0.16 -2.47
N PRO A 129 -2.42 1.04 -1.86
CA PRO A 129 -1.29 1.89 -1.55
C PRO A 129 -0.24 1.11 -0.77
N CYS A 130 1.02 1.24 -1.11
CA CYS A 130 2.07 0.53 -0.39
C CYS A 130 3.38 1.32 -0.31
N VAL A 131 4.20 0.98 0.67
CA VAL A 131 5.59 1.41 0.80
C VAL A 131 6.47 0.17 0.72
N LEU A 132 7.51 0.21 -0.11
CA LEU A 132 8.56 -0.81 -0.13
C LEU A 132 9.55 -0.47 0.99
N VAL A 133 9.61 -1.30 2.02
CA VAL A 133 10.37 -1.03 3.25
C VAL A 133 11.59 -1.92 3.33
N VAL A 134 12.78 -1.36 3.19
CA VAL A 134 14.06 -2.05 3.36
C VAL A 134 14.43 -1.97 4.84
N ASN A 135 14.23 -3.06 5.55
CA ASN A 135 14.50 -3.17 6.99
C ASN A 135 15.88 -3.76 7.26
N LYS A 136 16.34 -3.64 8.50
CA LYS A 136 17.69 -4.03 8.97
C LYS A 136 18.79 -3.25 8.23
N TRP A 137 18.49 -1.99 7.90
CA TRP A 137 19.39 -1.14 7.12
C TRP A 137 20.74 -0.90 7.83
N ASP A 138 20.77 -0.96 9.15
CA ASP A 138 21.96 -0.87 9.98
C ASP A 138 23.04 -1.92 9.64
N LEU A 139 22.62 -3.11 9.18
CA LEU A 139 23.54 -4.19 8.84
C LEU A 139 24.36 -3.94 7.57
N VAL A 140 23.82 -3.15 6.63
CA VAL A 140 24.41 -2.98 5.29
C VAL A 140 24.78 -1.54 4.95
N VAL A 141 24.37 -0.55 5.73
CA VAL A 141 24.54 0.89 5.43
C VAL A 141 25.99 1.32 5.18
N LYS A 142 26.96 0.63 5.79
CA LYS A 142 28.40 0.93 5.61
C LYS A 142 28.97 0.37 4.29
N GLN A 143 28.30 -0.58 3.68
CA GLN A 143 28.81 -1.34 2.51
C GLN A 143 27.99 -1.03 1.25
N THR A 144 26.72 -0.65 1.40
CA THR A 144 25.79 -0.49 0.29
C THR A 144 25.11 0.88 0.37
N PRO A 145 25.26 1.73 -0.66
CA PRO A 145 24.53 3.00 -0.71
C PRO A 145 23.02 2.74 -0.93
N THR A 146 22.18 3.66 -0.44
CA THR A 146 20.72 3.57 -0.62
C THR A 146 20.31 3.54 -2.09
N SER A 147 21.03 4.26 -2.96
CA SER A 147 20.80 4.28 -4.41
C SER A 147 20.86 2.87 -5.03
N ALA A 148 21.82 2.05 -4.64
CA ALA A 148 21.95 0.68 -5.16
C ALA A 148 20.71 -0.18 -4.84
N TRP A 149 20.15 -0.05 -3.63
CA TRP A 149 18.90 -0.72 -3.26
C TRP A 149 17.69 -0.15 -3.99
N VAL A 150 17.64 1.17 -4.20
CA VAL A 150 16.59 1.80 -5.00
C VAL A 150 16.60 1.26 -6.41
N ASP A 151 17.77 1.23 -7.07
CA ASP A 151 17.92 0.71 -8.44
C ASP A 151 17.56 -0.77 -8.52
N TYR A 152 17.99 -1.57 -7.54
CA TYR A 152 17.66 -2.99 -7.46
C TYR A 152 16.15 -3.23 -7.34
N LEU A 153 15.45 -2.46 -6.48
CA LEU A 153 14.00 -2.54 -6.35
C LEU A 153 13.27 -2.08 -7.62
N ARG A 154 13.72 -0.99 -8.25
CA ARG A 154 13.15 -0.47 -9.50
C ARG A 154 13.30 -1.45 -10.67
N GLN A 155 14.46 -2.11 -10.78
CA GLN A 155 14.72 -3.16 -11.77
C GLN A 155 13.89 -4.42 -11.50
N THR A 156 13.76 -4.81 -10.22
CA THR A 156 13.01 -6.02 -9.86
C THR A 156 11.49 -5.84 -9.99
N PHE A 157 10.99 -4.62 -9.71
CA PHE A 157 9.57 -4.28 -9.72
C PHE A 157 9.28 -3.06 -10.61
N PRO A 158 9.46 -3.15 -11.93
CA PRO A 158 9.29 -2.00 -12.82
C PRO A 158 7.87 -1.44 -12.84
N THR A 159 6.86 -2.25 -12.52
CA THR A 159 5.46 -1.82 -12.43
C THR A 159 5.16 -1.01 -11.17
N LEU A 160 6.02 -1.07 -10.16
CA LEU A 160 5.93 -0.31 -8.90
C LEU A 160 6.86 0.92 -8.88
N TRP A 161 7.21 1.47 -10.05
CA TRP A 161 8.14 2.60 -10.18
C TRP A 161 7.71 3.84 -9.39
N TYR A 162 6.42 4.03 -9.15
CA TYR A 162 5.85 5.15 -8.42
C TYR A 162 5.77 4.94 -6.91
N VAL A 163 5.94 3.70 -6.46
CA VAL A 163 5.79 3.35 -5.04
C VAL A 163 6.98 3.87 -4.25
N PRO A 164 6.77 4.54 -3.10
CA PRO A 164 7.87 5.02 -2.27
C PRO A 164 8.67 3.89 -1.65
N ILE A 165 9.96 4.16 -1.42
CA ILE A 165 10.91 3.25 -0.78
C ILE A 165 11.38 3.88 0.52
N ALA A 166 11.32 3.12 1.61
CA ALA A 166 11.78 3.55 2.93
C ALA A 166 12.86 2.62 3.46
N PHE A 167 13.89 3.19 4.09
CA PHE A 167 14.96 2.46 4.75
C PHE A 167 14.83 2.63 6.26
N ILE A 168 14.67 1.52 6.99
CA ILE A 168 14.45 1.54 8.43
C ILE A 168 15.37 0.58 9.17
N THR A 169 15.49 0.79 10.48
CA THR A 169 16.02 -0.20 11.42
C THR A 169 14.94 -0.49 12.45
N GLY A 170 14.18 -1.57 12.23
CA GLY A 170 13.06 -1.93 13.08
C GLY A 170 13.44 -2.19 14.54
N GLN A 171 14.68 -2.61 14.81
CA GLN A 171 15.16 -2.87 16.17
C GLN A 171 15.33 -1.59 17.00
N THR A 172 15.80 -0.52 16.40
CA THR A 172 16.05 0.77 17.09
C THR A 172 14.93 1.78 16.90
N GLY A 173 13.96 1.50 16.03
CA GLY A 173 12.90 2.43 15.66
C GLY A 173 13.32 3.52 14.66
N LYS A 174 14.57 3.49 14.16
CA LYS A 174 15.08 4.50 13.23
C LYS A 174 14.19 4.57 11.98
N ASN A 175 13.74 5.78 11.64
CA ASN A 175 12.88 6.11 10.50
C ASN A 175 11.46 5.52 10.54
N MET A 176 11.04 4.81 11.59
CA MET A 176 9.71 4.20 11.67
C MET A 176 8.60 5.26 11.75
N ARG A 177 8.82 6.36 12.48
CA ARG A 177 7.85 7.46 12.55
C ARG A 177 7.65 8.12 11.19
N ALA A 178 8.74 8.40 10.47
CA ALA A 178 8.68 8.95 9.11
C ALA A 178 7.93 8.01 8.15
N LEU A 179 8.18 6.71 8.25
CA LEU A 179 7.47 5.69 7.48
C LEU A 179 5.96 5.71 7.74
N LEU A 180 5.53 5.77 9.01
CA LEU A 180 4.11 5.81 9.37
C LEU A 180 3.44 7.11 8.91
N SER A 181 4.14 8.26 9.04
CA SER A 181 3.65 9.55 8.52
C SER A 181 3.49 9.51 7.00
N HIS A 182 4.42 8.88 6.28
CA HIS A 182 4.33 8.70 4.84
C HIS A 182 3.17 7.76 4.45
N ALA A 183 2.98 6.66 5.19
CA ALA A 183 1.82 5.78 5.00
C ALA A 183 0.49 6.52 5.15
N GLN A 184 0.38 7.43 6.12
CA GLN A 184 -0.80 8.31 6.25
C GLN A 184 -1.00 9.21 5.03
N MET A 185 0.08 9.77 4.50
CA MET A 185 0.01 10.59 3.29
C MET A 185 -0.54 9.77 2.11
N LEU A 186 -0.06 8.53 1.91
CA LEU A 186 -0.59 7.62 0.90
C LEU A 186 -2.08 7.32 1.10
N TYR A 187 -2.49 7.09 2.33
CA TYR A 187 -3.90 6.87 2.67
C TYR A 187 -4.74 8.07 2.26
N LYS A 188 -4.33 9.29 2.63
CA LYS A 188 -5.02 10.53 2.24
C LYS A 188 -5.06 10.72 0.71
N GLN A 189 -3.94 10.46 0.02
CA GLN A 189 -3.91 10.49 -1.45
C GLN A 189 -4.92 9.50 -2.06
N SER A 190 -5.03 8.30 -1.49
CA SER A 190 -5.98 7.29 -1.98
C SER A 190 -7.45 7.68 -1.82
N LEU A 191 -7.75 8.53 -0.84
CA LEU A 191 -9.09 9.08 -0.58
C LEU A 191 -9.40 10.34 -1.39
N SER A 192 -8.39 10.95 -2.01
CA SER A 192 -8.54 12.23 -2.72
C SER A 192 -9.53 12.15 -3.87
N ARG A 193 -10.30 13.22 -4.03
CA ARG A 193 -11.21 13.42 -5.15
C ARG A 193 -10.77 14.60 -5.98
N ILE A 194 -10.91 14.46 -7.29
CA ILE A 194 -10.60 15.50 -8.27
C ILE A 194 -11.90 16.01 -8.85
N GLY A 195 -11.98 17.33 -9.03
CA GLY A 195 -13.09 17.96 -9.72
C GLY A 195 -13.20 17.44 -11.16
N THR A 196 -14.42 17.14 -11.58
CA THR A 196 -14.68 16.64 -12.94
C THR A 196 -14.17 17.60 -14.02
N SER A 197 -14.28 18.91 -13.81
CA SER A 197 -13.78 19.93 -14.73
C SER A 197 -12.25 19.86 -14.90
N ASP A 198 -11.50 19.71 -13.80
CA ASP A 198 -10.04 19.65 -13.82
C ASP A 198 -9.57 18.36 -14.48
N LEU A 199 -10.20 17.24 -14.17
CA LEU A 199 -9.91 15.96 -14.80
C LEU A 199 -10.16 16.02 -16.33
N ASN A 200 -11.28 16.58 -16.77
CA ASN A 200 -11.59 16.70 -18.20
C ASN A 200 -10.65 17.66 -18.92
N ARG A 201 -10.26 18.77 -18.27
CA ARG A 201 -9.27 19.71 -18.80
C ARG A 201 -7.94 19.03 -19.02
N LEU A 202 -7.44 18.29 -18.01
CA LEU A 202 -6.19 17.56 -18.08
C LEU A 202 -6.21 16.48 -19.17
N VAL A 203 -7.27 15.65 -19.21
CA VAL A 203 -7.40 14.58 -20.21
C VAL A 203 -7.41 15.17 -21.63
N ARG A 204 -8.10 16.29 -21.89
CA ARG A 204 -8.07 16.97 -23.20
C ARG A 204 -6.67 17.42 -23.57
N GLN A 205 -5.97 18.11 -22.65
CA GLN A 205 -4.60 18.58 -22.89
C GLN A 205 -3.64 17.43 -23.26
N VAL A 206 -3.74 16.31 -22.53
CA VAL A 206 -2.91 15.13 -22.81
C VAL A 206 -3.21 14.53 -24.18
N LEU A 207 -4.50 14.43 -24.56
CA LEU A 207 -4.92 13.87 -25.84
C LEU A 207 -4.60 14.79 -27.03
N GLU A 208 -4.51 16.10 -26.79
CA GLU A 208 -4.08 17.07 -27.81
C GLU A 208 -2.57 17.01 -28.03
N LEU A 209 -1.77 16.94 -26.96
CA LEU A 209 -0.31 16.84 -27.04
C LEU A 209 0.17 15.50 -27.60
N HIS A 210 -0.44 14.42 -27.16
CA HIS A 210 -0.09 13.05 -27.54
C HIS A 210 -1.36 12.25 -27.87
N PRO A 211 -1.92 12.40 -29.05
CA PRO A 211 -3.14 11.72 -29.44
C PRO A 211 -2.93 10.19 -29.52
N PRO A 212 -3.94 9.40 -29.17
CA PRO A 212 -3.86 7.95 -29.36
C PRO A 212 -3.71 7.61 -30.84
N PRO A 213 -3.05 6.48 -31.15
CA PRO A 213 -2.85 6.04 -32.54
C PRO A 213 -4.19 5.81 -33.25
N LEU A 214 -4.19 5.97 -34.57
CA LEU A 214 -5.39 5.67 -35.37
C LEU A 214 -5.73 4.18 -35.25
N HIS A 215 -7.02 3.90 -35.09
CA HIS A 215 -7.54 2.55 -35.11
C HIS A 215 -8.50 2.37 -36.29
N LYS A 216 -8.20 1.45 -37.21
CA LYS A 216 -8.98 1.23 -38.44
C LYS A 216 -9.26 2.57 -39.19
N ASN A 217 -8.21 3.38 -39.36
CA ASN A 217 -8.24 4.69 -40.00
C ASN A 217 -9.18 5.73 -39.33
N ARG A 218 -9.57 5.51 -38.09
CA ARG A 218 -10.40 6.43 -37.29
C ARG A 218 -9.64 6.90 -36.06
N ARG A 219 -9.84 8.18 -35.67
CA ARG A 219 -9.22 8.76 -34.48
C ARG A 219 -10.05 8.42 -33.23
N PRO A 220 -9.44 7.78 -32.22
CA PRO A 220 -10.09 7.60 -30.94
C PRO A 220 -10.33 8.95 -30.26
N ARG A 221 -11.48 9.09 -29.59
CA ARG A 221 -11.85 10.31 -28.85
C ARG A 221 -12.33 9.95 -27.47
N VAL A 222 -11.89 10.70 -26.47
CA VAL A 222 -12.50 10.70 -25.14
C VAL A 222 -13.46 11.88 -25.06
N TYR A 223 -14.71 11.60 -24.72
CA TYR A 223 -15.76 12.61 -24.60
C TYR A 223 -15.84 13.19 -23.20
N TYR A 224 -15.60 12.33 -22.21
CA TYR A 224 -15.78 12.66 -20.82
C TYR A 224 -14.91 11.78 -19.92
N ALA A 225 -14.42 12.39 -18.84
CA ALA A 225 -13.66 11.71 -17.81
C ALA A 225 -14.27 12.02 -16.43
N THR A 226 -14.40 11.01 -15.59
CA THR A 226 -14.92 11.18 -14.23
C THR A 226 -14.21 10.23 -13.25
N GLN A 227 -14.03 10.68 -12.00
CA GLN A 227 -13.62 9.82 -10.92
C GLN A 227 -14.85 9.22 -10.23
N VAL A 228 -15.02 7.91 -10.35
CA VAL A 228 -16.18 7.17 -9.81
C VAL A 228 -15.94 6.58 -8.43
N GLY A 229 -14.71 6.51 -7.98
CA GLY A 229 -14.37 5.91 -6.69
C GLY A 229 -13.04 6.39 -6.12
N THR A 230 -12.86 6.10 -4.83
CA THR A 230 -11.62 6.27 -4.06
C THR A 230 -11.17 4.91 -3.51
N GLN A 231 -9.95 4.77 -3.02
CA GLN A 231 -9.38 3.55 -2.42
C GLN A 231 -9.51 2.27 -3.26
N PRO A 232 -9.02 2.23 -4.50
CA PRO A 232 -8.12 3.20 -5.16
C PRO A 232 -8.89 4.29 -5.90
N PRO A 233 -8.25 5.45 -6.19
CA PRO A 233 -8.78 6.42 -7.15
C PRO A 233 -9.14 5.72 -8.46
N THR A 234 -10.42 5.76 -8.82
CA THR A 234 -10.95 5.04 -9.97
C THR A 234 -11.51 6.05 -10.98
N ILE A 235 -10.89 6.07 -12.15
CA ILE A 235 -11.22 7.00 -13.24
C ILE A 235 -11.87 6.23 -14.38
N VAL A 236 -12.97 6.75 -14.90
CA VAL A 236 -13.65 6.25 -16.09
C VAL A 236 -13.51 7.28 -17.20
N LEU A 237 -13.04 6.83 -18.35
CA LEU A 237 -12.98 7.61 -19.59
C LEU A 237 -14.06 7.10 -20.55
N MET A 238 -15.00 7.95 -20.87
CA MET A 238 -16.02 7.68 -21.89
C MET A 238 -15.45 7.98 -23.27
N CYS A 239 -15.37 6.98 -24.15
CA CYS A 239 -14.71 7.11 -25.45
C CYS A 239 -15.43 6.35 -26.55
N ASN A 240 -15.22 6.74 -27.81
CA ASN A 240 -15.85 6.09 -28.95
C ASN A 240 -15.33 4.67 -29.24
N MET A 241 -14.06 4.41 -28.93
CA MET A 241 -13.35 3.16 -29.28
C MET A 241 -12.41 2.71 -28.15
N PRO A 242 -12.91 2.08 -27.05
CA PRO A 242 -12.08 1.63 -25.93
C PRO A 242 -10.92 0.73 -26.32
N GLN A 243 -11.13 -0.14 -27.34
CA GLN A 243 -10.13 -1.09 -27.86
C GLN A 243 -8.98 -0.42 -28.61
N ALA A 244 -9.13 0.84 -29.00
CA ALA A 244 -8.09 1.60 -29.70
C ALA A 244 -6.99 2.12 -28.74
N PHE A 245 -7.27 2.14 -27.46
CA PHE A 245 -6.29 2.52 -26.45
C PHE A 245 -5.44 1.31 -26.05
N ALA A 246 -4.34 1.11 -26.77
CA ALA A 246 -3.38 0.03 -26.51
C ALA A 246 -2.85 0.08 -25.07
N PRO A 247 -2.36 -1.05 -24.50
CA PRO A 247 -1.83 -1.11 -23.14
C PRO A 247 -0.74 -0.07 -22.85
N ASP A 248 0.13 0.21 -23.83
CA ASP A 248 1.22 1.18 -23.69
C ASP A 248 0.68 2.62 -23.58
N TYR A 249 -0.31 2.95 -24.40
CA TYR A 249 -0.94 4.26 -24.34
C TYR A 249 -1.71 4.44 -23.02
N ARG A 250 -2.36 3.39 -22.51
CA ARG A 250 -3.01 3.42 -21.19
C ARG A 250 -1.98 3.65 -20.07
N ARG A 251 -0.81 2.99 -20.14
CA ARG A 251 0.28 3.21 -19.18
C ARG A 251 0.79 4.65 -19.22
N TYR A 252 1.01 5.19 -20.43
CA TYR A 252 1.37 6.58 -20.62
C TYR A 252 0.35 7.52 -20.00
N LEU A 253 -0.94 7.35 -20.33
CA LEU A 253 -2.02 8.18 -19.81
C LEU A 253 -2.10 8.12 -18.27
N MET A 254 -1.99 6.92 -17.70
CA MET A 254 -1.94 6.76 -16.24
C MET A 254 -0.71 7.43 -15.62
N GLY A 255 0.44 7.42 -16.29
CA GLY A 255 1.64 8.14 -15.86
C GLY A 255 1.39 9.63 -15.76
N VAL A 256 0.86 10.23 -16.83
CA VAL A 256 0.53 11.66 -16.86
C VAL A 256 -0.52 12.03 -15.81
N LEU A 257 -1.58 11.22 -15.69
CA LEU A 257 -2.60 11.45 -14.65
C LEU A 257 -1.98 11.39 -13.25
N ARG A 258 -1.04 10.50 -13.01
CA ARG A 258 -0.31 10.38 -11.75
C ARG A 258 0.53 11.62 -11.46
N ASP A 259 1.29 12.08 -12.44
CA ASP A 259 2.21 13.22 -12.28
C ASP A 259 1.49 14.55 -12.09
N GLN A 260 0.33 14.71 -12.73
CA GLN A 260 -0.43 15.97 -12.74
C GLN A 260 -1.55 16.04 -11.68
N LEU A 261 -1.91 14.91 -11.10
CA LEU A 261 -2.96 14.83 -10.09
C LEU A 261 -2.36 14.45 -8.73
N SER A 262 -3.14 14.61 -7.66
CA SER A 262 -2.73 14.31 -6.27
C SER A 262 -2.57 12.80 -5.99
N PHE A 263 -2.24 11.99 -7.00
CA PHE A 263 -2.14 10.52 -6.90
C PHE A 263 -0.72 9.99 -7.15
N GLY A 264 0.31 10.81 -6.92
CA GLY A 264 1.70 10.53 -7.29
C GLY A 264 2.20 9.14 -6.88
N GLU A 265 1.88 8.70 -5.68
CA GLU A 265 2.45 7.49 -5.07
C GLU A 265 1.42 6.38 -4.79
N VAL A 266 0.16 6.55 -5.26
CA VAL A 266 -0.90 5.54 -5.04
C VAL A 266 -1.34 4.88 -6.34
N PRO A 267 -1.85 3.65 -6.30
CA PRO A 267 -2.39 3.00 -7.49
C PRO A 267 -3.65 3.72 -8.00
N ILE A 268 -3.73 3.86 -9.31
CA ILE A 268 -4.91 4.41 -10.01
C ILE A 268 -5.56 3.29 -10.81
N LYS A 269 -6.87 3.19 -10.73
CA LYS A 269 -7.66 2.29 -11.56
C LYS A 269 -8.32 3.08 -12.69
N MET A 270 -8.10 2.65 -13.93
CA MET A 270 -8.66 3.35 -15.09
C MET A 270 -9.46 2.39 -15.96
N PHE A 271 -10.68 2.79 -16.25
CA PHE A 271 -11.57 2.10 -17.18
C PHE A 271 -11.84 2.96 -18.40
N LEU A 272 -11.96 2.29 -19.55
CA LEU A 272 -12.39 2.87 -20.80
C LEU A 272 -13.77 2.30 -21.12
N HIS A 273 -14.74 3.17 -21.27
CA HIS A 273 -16.14 2.80 -21.53
C HIS A 273 -16.64 3.46 -22.83
N ARG A 274 -17.63 2.85 -23.46
CA ARG A 274 -18.27 3.39 -24.65
C ARG A 274 -19.47 4.24 -24.27
#